data_83c6abde009d1c5fbadc67903b45febf
#
_entry.id   83c6abde009d1c5fbadc67903b45febf
#
_cell.length_a   1.000
_cell.length_b   1.000
_cell.length_c   1.000
_cell.angle_alpha   90.00
_cell.angle_beta   90.00
_cell.angle_gamma   90.00
#
_symmetry.space_group_name_H-M   'P 1'
#
loop_
_entity.id
_entity.type
_entity.pdbx_description
1 polymer ?
#
loop_
_entity_poly.entity_id
_entity_poly.type
_entity_poly.pdbx_seq_one_letter_code
_entity_poly.pdbx_strand_id
1 'polypeptide(L)'
;PSKGIIRENFNPAEIAAQYQDAGAACLSVLTDVDFFQGADENIQIARSHCDLPALRKDFLIDPYGVIEARALHADCILLIVACLSDQQLEEMSKTAFEHHLDVLVEVHDEAELERALKLSDRCLLGVNNRNLKTFDVDLNTSLRLKQLLDPSRLLVTESGISTPADVAMMQEHDIHAFLVGESFMKQPRPDHAFRDLFGEPETV
;
A
#
# COMPACT_ATOMS: atom_id res chain seq x y z
N PRO A 1 -4.80 -12.21 -3.56
CA PRO A 1 -5.69 -13.40 -3.66
C PRO A 1 -6.28 -13.61 -5.05
N SER A 2 -6.45 -12.52 -5.85
CA SER A 2 -7.14 -12.61 -7.15
C SER A 2 -6.37 -13.32 -8.27
N LYS A 3 -5.04 -13.50 -8.14
CA LYS A 3 -4.20 -13.97 -9.25
C LYS A 3 -3.21 -15.10 -8.91
N GLY A 4 -3.23 -15.63 -7.69
CA GLY A 4 -2.26 -16.66 -7.26
C GLY A 4 -0.81 -16.15 -7.25
N ILE A 5 0.15 -17.07 -7.44
CA ILE A 5 1.57 -16.74 -7.50
C ILE A 5 1.86 -15.94 -8.76
N ILE A 6 2.29 -14.69 -8.61
CA ILE A 6 2.66 -13.82 -9.74
C ILE A 6 4.12 -14.05 -10.13
N ARG A 7 4.99 -14.40 -9.17
CA ARG A 7 6.42 -14.57 -9.36
C ARG A 7 6.93 -15.83 -8.65
N GLU A 8 7.31 -16.84 -9.42
CA GLU A 8 7.81 -18.12 -8.86
C GLU A 8 9.19 -17.95 -8.18
N ASN A 9 10.09 -17.18 -8.80
CA ASN A 9 11.42 -16.88 -8.27
C ASN A 9 11.37 -15.57 -7.47
N PHE A 10 10.66 -15.58 -6.33
CA PHE A 10 10.55 -14.43 -5.44
C PHE A 10 11.75 -14.35 -4.51
N ASN A 11 12.54 -13.27 -4.63
CA ASN A 11 13.67 -12.96 -3.76
C ASN A 11 13.45 -11.56 -3.13
N PRO A 12 12.96 -11.47 -1.89
CA PRO A 12 12.63 -10.18 -1.27
C PRO A 12 13.85 -9.28 -1.08
N ALA A 13 15.04 -9.84 -0.87
CA ALA A 13 16.29 -9.09 -0.74
C ALA A 13 16.65 -8.35 -2.04
N GLU A 14 16.67 -9.07 -3.15
CA GLU A 14 16.99 -8.51 -4.46
C GLU A 14 15.95 -7.48 -4.91
N ILE A 15 14.67 -7.80 -4.71
CA ILE A 15 13.57 -6.91 -5.11
C ILE A 15 13.59 -5.62 -4.29
N ALA A 16 13.85 -5.68 -2.98
CA ALA A 16 13.94 -4.49 -2.12
C ALA A 16 15.07 -3.55 -2.57
N ALA A 17 16.26 -4.09 -2.85
CA ALA A 17 17.37 -3.31 -3.38
C ALA A 17 17.04 -2.69 -4.76
N GLN A 18 16.42 -3.47 -5.66
CA GLN A 18 16.01 -2.97 -6.98
C GLN A 18 15.01 -1.82 -6.89
N TYR A 19 14.03 -1.89 -5.98
CA TYR A 19 13.07 -0.79 -5.78
C TYR A 19 13.74 0.46 -5.21
N GLN A 20 14.66 0.31 -4.26
CA GLN A 20 15.43 1.44 -3.75
C GLN A 20 16.24 2.11 -4.85
N ASP A 21 16.97 1.33 -5.65
CA ASP A 21 17.77 1.83 -6.78
C ASP A 21 16.92 2.48 -7.88
N ALA A 22 15.66 2.06 -8.01
CA ALA A 22 14.72 2.64 -8.96
C ALA A 22 14.06 3.94 -8.43
N GLY A 23 14.25 4.31 -7.17
CA GLY A 23 13.70 5.54 -6.59
C GLY A 23 12.34 5.37 -5.91
N ALA A 24 11.96 4.15 -5.50
CA ALA A 24 10.76 3.95 -4.70
C ALA A 24 10.88 4.70 -3.37
N ALA A 25 9.76 5.27 -2.90
CA ALA A 25 9.71 6.00 -1.63
C ALA A 25 9.56 5.06 -0.41
N CYS A 26 8.90 3.92 -0.59
CA CYS A 26 8.66 2.92 0.44
C CYS A 26 8.34 1.55 -0.18
N LEU A 27 8.37 0.52 0.64
CA LEU A 27 8.01 -0.85 0.26
C LEU A 27 6.65 -1.24 0.85
N SER A 28 5.86 -1.99 0.09
CA SER A 28 4.70 -2.73 0.59
C SER A 28 5.05 -4.21 0.58
N VAL A 29 5.15 -4.81 1.77
CA VAL A 29 5.62 -6.17 1.96
C VAL A 29 4.46 -7.06 2.41
N LEU A 30 4.15 -8.07 1.61
CA LEU A 30 3.09 -9.04 1.89
C LEU A 30 3.55 -10.00 2.98
N THR A 31 2.80 -10.07 4.09
CA THR A 31 3.07 -10.98 5.22
C THR A 31 1.98 -12.02 5.41
N ASP A 32 0.75 -11.74 5.03
CA ASP A 32 -0.33 -12.72 5.08
C ASP A 32 -0.01 -13.96 4.24
N VAL A 33 -0.14 -15.15 4.87
CA VAL A 33 0.23 -16.44 4.26
C VAL A 33 -0.90 -16.97 3.38
N ASP A 34 -2.14 -16.87 3.85
CA ASP A 34 -3.28 -17.58 3.24
C ASP A 34 -3.74 -16.93 1.94
N PHE A 35 -3.82 -15.60 1.90
CA PHE A 35 -4.36 -14.85 0.78
C PHE A 35 -3.29 -14.26 -0.13
N PHE A 36 -2.15 -13.85 0.44
CA PHE A 36 -1.07 -13.21 -0.32
C PHE A 36 0.15 -14.10 -0.52
N GLN A 37 0.21 -15.28 0.13
CA GLN A 37 1.36 -16.18 0.10
C GLN A 37 2.66 -15.47 0.53
N GLY A 38 2.50 -14.55 1.49
CA GLY A 38 3.58 -13.81 2.12
C GLY A 38 4.24 -14.58 3.25
N ALA A 39 5.13 -13.90 3.96
CA ALA A 39 5.75 -14.38 5.17
C ALA A 39 6.27 -13.19 6.00
N ASP A 40 6.22 -13.30 7.32
CA ASP A 40 6.68 -12.26 8.23
C ASP A 40 8.17 -11.93 8.05
N GLU A 41 8.98 -12.94 7.75
CA GLU A 41 10.41 -12.81 7.49
C GLU A 41 10.73 -11.90 6.30
N ASN A 42 9.79 -11.73 5.37
CA ASN A 42 9.98 -10.88 4.19
C ASN A 42 10.25 -9.42 4.55
N ILE A 43 9.66 -8.90 5.63
CA ILE A 43 9.94 -7.53 6.11
C ILE A 43 11.39 -7.42 6.56
N GLN A 44 11.86 -8.35 7.40
CA GLN A 44 13.22 -8.33 7.93
C GLN A 44 14.26 -8.51 6.82
N ILE A 45 13.99 -9.40 5.86
CA ILE A 45 14.85 -9.62 4.71
C ILE A 45 14.93 -8.34 3.85
N ALA A 46 13.80 -7.72 3.52
CA ALA A 46 13.76 -6.49 2.74
C ALA A 46 14.56 -5.37 3.44
N ARG A 47 14.30 -5.14 4.73
CA ARG A 47 14.99 -4.09 5.52
C ARG A 47 16.49 -4.33 5.71
N SER A 48 16.97 -5.55 5.61
CA SER A 48 18.41 -5.85 5.66
C SER A 48 19.13 -5.53 4.34
N HIS A 49 18.38 -5.20 3.28
CA HIS A 49 18.91 -4.95 1.93
C HIS A 49 18.53 -3.58 1.36
N CYS A 50 17.72 -2.79 2.07
CA CYS A 50 17.41 -1.42 1.71
C CYS A 50 17.02 -0.60 2.96
N ASP A 51 17.11 0.74 2.83
CA ASP A 51 16.77 1.69 3.89
C ASP A 51 15.33 2.24 3.76
N LEU A 52 14.55 1.76 2.79
CA LEU A 52 13.20 2.23 2.55
C LEU A 52 12.25 1.85 3.70
N PRO A 53 11.34 2.75 4.11
CA PRO A 53 10.27 2.40 5.03
C PRO A 53 9.42 1.25 4.49
N ALA A 54 8.96 0.36 5.37
CA ALA A 54 8.19 -0.83 5.01
C ALA A 54 6.77 -0.79 5.58
N LEU A 55 5.77 -0.88 4.71
CA LEU A 55 4.39 -1.16 5.07
C LEU A 55 4.20 -2.68 5.21
N ARG A 56 3.71 -3.15 6.36
CA ARG A 56 3.17 -4.50 6.52
C ARG A 56 1.82 -4.60 5.82
N LYS A 57 1.79 -5.29 4.69
CA LYS A 57 0.54 -5.55 3.97
C LYS A 57 -0.04 -6.89 4.37
N ASP A 58 -1.01 -6.81 5.26
CA ASP A 58 -1.65 -7.94 5.93
C ASP A 58 -3.12 -7.61 6.23
N PHE A 59 -3.91 -8.61 6.65
CA PHE A 59 -5.27 -8.43 7.16
C PHE A 59 -5.24 -8.33 8.69
N LEU A 60 -4.87 -7.16 9.21
CA LEU A 60 -4.84 -6.92 10.65
C LEU A 60 -6.27 -6.74 11.19
N ILE A 61 -6.67 -7.53 12.17
CA ILE A 61 -8.03 -7.54 12.72
C ILE A 61 -8.09 -7.28 14.23
N ASP A 62 -6.95 -7.18 14.89
CA ASP A 62 -6.84 -6.89 16.33
C ASP A 62 -5.55 -6.14 16.68
N PRO A 63 -5.46 -5.53 17.87
CA PRO A 63 -4.28 -4.78 18.30
C PRO A 63 -2.99 -5.62 18.45
N TYR A 64 -3.09 -6.94 18.64
CA TYR A 64 -1.92 -7.80 18.71
C TYR A 64 -1.13 -7.76 17.40
N GLY A 65 -1.83 -7.82 16.25
CA GLY A 65 -1.19 -7.73 14.93
C GLY A 65 -0.46 -6.40 14.71
N VAL A 66 -0.92 -5.32 15.34
CA VAL A 66 -0.23 -4.01 15.31
C VAL A 66 1.09 -4.07 16.07
N ILE A 67 1.09 -4.64 17.27
CA ILE A 67 2.30 -4.79 18.10
C ILE A 67 3.29 -5.74 17.41
N GLU A 68 2.80 -6.82 16.82
CA GLU A 68 3.58 -7.76 16.03
C GLU A 68 4.23 -7.08 14.82
N ALA A 69 3.50 -6.22 14.09
CA ALA A 69 4.06 -5.46 12.98
C ALA A 69 5.28 -4.62 13.42
N ARG A 70 5.20 -4.00 14.60
CA ARG A 70 6.34 -3.27 15.16
C ARG A 70 7.51 -4.19 15.51
N ALA A 71 7.24 -5.37 16.08
CA ALA A 71 8.26 -6.37 16.40
C ALA A 71 8.94 -6.92 15.13
N LEU A 72 8.23 -7.01 14.02
CA LEU A 72 8.76 -7.38 12.70
C LEU A 72 9.52 -6.23 12.02
N HIS A 73 9.64 -5.06 12.65
CA HIS A 73 10.29 -3.87 12.13
C HIS A 73 9.55 -3.19 10.95
N ALA A 74 8.24 -3.32 10.88
CA ALA A 74 7.45 -2.48 9.99
C ALA A 74 7.50 -1.00 10.45
N ASP A 75 7.34 -0.08 9.50
CA ASP A 75 7.21 1.36 9.75
C ASP A 75 5.76 1.83 9.63
N CYS A 76 4.97 1.10 8.86
CA CYS A 76 3.57 1.39 8.59
C CYS A 76 2.74 0.10 8.61
N ILE A 77 1.47 0.21 8.99
CA ILE A 77 0.48 -0.88 8.90
C ILE A 77 -0.66 -0.50 7.96
N LEU A 78 -1.36 -1.53 7.47
CA LEU A 78 -2.58 -1.40 6.68
C LEU A 78 -3.80 -1.68 7.56
N LEU A 79 -4.77 -0.78 7.57
CA LEU A 79 -6.10 -1.00 8.15
C LEU A 79 -7.16 -0.92 7.04
N ILE A 80 -7.82 -2.04 6.76
CA ILE A 80 -8.83 -2.15 5.70
C ILE A 80 -10.20 -1.89 6.30
N VAL A 81 -10.85 -0.78 5.93
CA VAL A 81 -12.14 -0.35 6.52
C VAL A 81 -13.23 -1.40 6.32
N ALA A 82 -13.25 -2.08 5.17
CA ALA A 82 -14.19 -3.17 4.89
C ALA A 82 -14.10 -4.35 5.89
N CYS A 83 -12.94 -4.54 6.52
CA CYS A 83 -12.67 -5.69 7.41
C CYS A 83 -12.84 -5.34 8.91
N LEU A 84 -13.00 -4.07 9.26
CA LEU A 84 -12.92 -3.58 10.63
C LEU A 84 -14.17 -2.78 11.03
N SER A 85 -14.59 -2.87 12.28
CA SER A 85 -15.54 -1.94 12.89
C SER A 85 -14.90 -0.59 13.17
N ASP A 86 -15.71 0.46 13.38
CA ASP A 86 -15.22 1.80 13.74
C ASP A 86 -14.40 1.78 15.04
N GLN A 87 -14.82 0.95 16.02
CA GLN A 87 -14.08 0.78 17.27
C GLN A 87 -12.70 0.15 17.05
N GLN A 88 -12.61 -0.88 16.21
CA GLN A 88 -11.33 -1.51 15.87
C GLN A 88 -10.40 -0.55 15.12
N LEU A 89 -10.94 0.21 14.16
CA LEU A 89 -10.17 1.22 13.42
C LEU A 89 -9.55 2.25 14.38
N GLU A 90 -10.33 2.77 15.32
CA GLU A 90 -9.87 3.75 16.32
C GLU A 90 -8.84 3.14 17.26
N GLU A 91 -9.11 1.98 17.84
CA GLU A 91 -8.21 1.29 18.76
C GLU A 91 -6.88 0.91 18.10
N MET A 92 -6.92 0.31 16.91
CA MET A 92 -5.72 -0.15 16.21
C MET A 92 -4.88 1.02 15.69
N SER A 93 -5.49 2.10 15.18
CA SER A 93 -4.75 3.28 14.77
C SER A 93 -4.06 3.97 15.94
N LYS A 94 -4.73 4.06 17.09
CA LYS A 94 -4.15 4.59 18.32
C LYS A 94 -2.98 3.73 18.80
N THR A 95 -3.15 2.40 18.86
CA THR A 95 -2.10 1.45 19.21
C THR A 95 -0.89 1.61 18.27
N ALA A 96 -1.11 1.76 16.96
CA ALA A 96 -0.04 1.99 16.00
C ALA A 96 0.77 3.25 16.32
N PHE A 97 0.11 4.36 16.61
CA PHE A 97 0.78 5.62 16.95
C PHE A 97 1.55 5.54 18.28
N GLU A 98 1.04 4.80 19.28
CA GLU A 98 1.72 4.55 20.55
C GLU A 98 3.01 3.74 20.35
N HIS A 99 3.03 2.89 19.31
CA HIS A 99 4.20 2.08 18.92
C HIS A 99 5.05 2.70 17.79
N HIS A 100 4.84 3.99 17.48
CA HIS A 100 5.60 4.70 16.43
C HIS A 100 5.47 4.06 15.05
N LEU A 101 4.30 3.54 14.72
CA LEU A 101 3.93 3.09 13.39
C LEU A 101 3.05 4.14 12.70
N ASP A 102 3.25 4.32 11.40
CA ASP A 102 2.29 5.01 10.56
C ASP A 102 1.14 4.07 10.18
N VAL A 103 0.03 4.65 9.72
CA VAL A 103 -1.17 3.90 9.37
C VAL A 103 -1.66 4.31 7.99
N LEU A 104 -1.79 3.35 7.08
CA LEU A 104 -2.50 3.47 5.83
C LEU A 104 -3.91 2.89 6.00
N VAL A 105 -4.94 3.71 5.84
CA VAL A 105 -6.34 3.30 5.95
C VAL A 105 -6.90 3.11 4.54
N GLU A 106 -7.19 1.87 4.17
CA GLU A 106 -7.69 1.49 2.85
C GLU A 106 -9.21 1.55 2.79
N VAL A 107 -9.74 2.26 1.77
CA VAL A 107 -11.17 2.39 1.49
C VAL A 107 -11.49 2.05 0.02
N HIS A 108 -12.75 1.65 -0.24
CA HIS A 108 -13.22 1.24 -1.57
C HIS A 108 -14.40 2.05 -2.10
N ASP A 109 -15.10 2.77 -1.22
CA ASP A 109 -16.28 3.57 -1.57
C ASP A 109 -16.47 4.76 -0.61
N GLU A 110 -17.52 5.55 -0.86
CA GLU A 110 -17.84 6.75 -0.09
C GLU A 110 -18.20 6.43 1.37
N ALA A 111 -18.91 5.33 1.60
CA ALA A 111 -19.32 4.95 2.96
C ALA A 111 -18.11 4.56 3.82
N GLU A 112 -17.15 3.84 3.25
CA GLU A 112 -15.88 3.53 3.89
C GLU A 112 -15.02 4.79 4.09
N LEU A 113 -15.00 5.70 3.11
CA LEU A 113 -14.32 6.97 3.24
C LEU A 113 -14.88 7.80 4.40
N GLU A 114 -16.19 7.91 4.55
CA GLU A 114 -16.82 8.61 5.68
C GLU A 114 -16.40 8.03 7.04
N ARG A 115 -16.19 6.73 7.12
CA ARG A 115 -15.69 6.04 8.32
C ARG A 115 -14.23 6.38 8.57
N ALA A 116 -13.39 6.30 7.54
CA ALA A 116 -11.96 6.60 7.61
C ALA A 116 -11.69 8.06 8.03
N LEU A 117 -12.50 9.00 7.56
CA LEU A 117 -12.38 10.44 7.89
C LEU A 117 -12.68 10.78 9.35
N LYS A 118 -13.23 9.85 10.14
CA LYS A 118 -13.39 10.02 11.60
C LYS A 118 -12.09 9.75 12.37
N LEU A 119 -11.13 9.10 11.74
CA LEU A 119 -9.82 8.81 12.33
C LEU A 119 -8.92 10.05 12.34
N SER A 120 -7.81 9.97 13.05
CA SER A 120 -6.80 11.03 13.09
C SER A 120 -6.28 11.39 11.70
N ASP A 121 -6.04 12.69 11.46
CA ASP A 121 -5.42 13.20 10.22
C ASP A 121 -3.98 12.70 10.00
N ARG A 122 -3.38 12.08 11.02
CA ARG A 122 -2.10 11.37 10.88
C ARG A 122 -2.21 10.10 10.03
N CYS A 123 -3.41 9.52 9.92
CA CYS A 123 -3.61 8.36 9.04
C CYS A 123 -3.46 8.78 7.58
N LEU A 124 -2.64 8.06 6.82
CA LEU A 124 -2.62 8.12 5.36
C LEU A 124 -3.92 7.49 4.84
N LEU A 125 -4.43 8.01 3.74
CA LEU A 125 -5.64 7.48 3.12
C LEU A 125 -5.28 6.73 1.84
N GLY A 126 -5.65 5.44 1.77
CA GLY A 126 -5.53 4.59 0.59
C GLY A 126 -6.88 4.40 -0.08
N VAL A 127 -6.95 4.55 -1.40
CA VAL A 127 -8.12 4.18 -2.19
C VAL A 127 -7.77 2.98 -3.05
N ASN A 128 -8.39 1.84 -2.77
CA ASN A 128 -8.21 0.64 -3.56
C ASN A 128 -9.24 0.58 -4.70
N ASN A 129 -8.75 0.74 -5.93
CA ASN A 129 -9.55 0.69 -7.16
C ASN A 129 -10.09 -0.71 -7.47
N ARG A 130 -9.65 -1.74 -6.73
CA ARG A 130 -10.13 -3.13 -6.90
C ARG A 130 -11.29 -3.40 -5.97
N ASN A 131 -12.41 -3.76 -6.52
CA ASN A 131 -13.54 -4.26 -5.74
C ASN A 131 -13.18 -5.62 -5.14
N LEU A 132 -13.24 -5.76 -3.82
CA LEU A 132 -12.84 -6.99 -3.11
C LEU A 132 -13.82 -8.17 -3.33
N LYS A 133 -15.03 -7.92 -3.85
CA LYS A 133 -16.05 -8.96 -4.11
C LYS A 133 -16.01 -9.48 -5.55
N THR A 134 -15.86 -8.56 -6.53
CA THR A 134 -15.89 -8.91 -7.96
C THR A 134 -14.50 -9.00 -8.57
N PHE A 135 -13.49 -8.42 -7.90
CA PHE A 135 -12.12 -8.21 -8.38
C PHE A 135 -11.99 -7.30 -9.60
N ASP A 136 -13.07 -6.64 -10.01
CA ASP A 136 -13.02 -5.60 -11.04
C ASP A 136 -12.20 -4.42 -10.55
N VAL A 137 -11.49 -3.78 -11.48
CA VAL A 137 -10.65 -2.61 -11.22
C VAL A 137 -11.19 -1.43 -11.99
N ASP A 138 -11.47 -0.33 -11.27
CA ASP A 138 -11.92 0.94 -11.86
C ASP A 138 -11.17 2.12 -11.26
N LEU A 139 -10.28 2.72 -12.04
CA LEU A 139 -9.47 3.88 -11.64
C LEU A 139 -10.31 5.11 -11.30
N ASN A 140 -11.55 5.21 -11.81
CA ASN A 140 -12.48 6.28 -11.45
C ASN A 140 -12.84 6.28 -9.96
N THR A 141 -12.65 5.17 -9.25
CA THR A 141 -12.85 5.11 -7.79
C THR A 141 -11.96 6.12 -7.07
N SER A 142 -10.66 6.14 -7.35
CA SER A 142 -9.74 7.13 -6.77
C SER A 142 -10.11 8.56 -7.17
N LEU A 143 -10.44 8.80 -8.43
CA LEU A 143 -10.82 10.13 -8.92
C LEU A 143 -12.08 10.66 -8.23
N ARG A 144 -13.09 9.81 -8.06
CA ARG A 144 -14.35 10.14 -7.41
C ARG A 144 -14.17 10.43 -5.93
N LEU A 145 -13.42 9.60 -5.21
CA LEU A 145 -13.20 9.77 -3.78
C LEU A 145 -12.27 10.96 -3.48
N LYS A 146 -11.29 11.27 -4.33
CA LYS A 146 -10.44 12.47 -4.20
C LYS A 146 -11.27 13.76 -4.18
N GLN A 147 -12.35 13.83 -4.95
CA GLN A 147 -13.22 15.02 -5.01
C GLN A 147 -13.98 15.29 -3.70
N LEU A 148 -14.08 14.29 -2.81
CA LEU A 148 -14.73 14.40 -1.51
C LEU A 148 -13.76 14.79 -0.38
N LEU A 149 -12.47 14.89 -0.69
CA LEU A 149 -11.42 15.20 0.26
C LEU A 149 -11.03 16.68 0.24
N ASP A 150 -10.51 17.16 1.38
CA ASP A 150 -9.76 18.41 1.38
C ASP A 150 -8.60 18.32 0.37
N PRO A 151 -8.38 19.35 -0.46
CA PRO A 151 -7.31 19.33 -1.48
C PRO A 151 -5.93 19.02 -0.92
N SER A 152 -5.64 19.45 0.32
CA SER A 152 -4.35 19.18 1.00
C SER A 152 -4.18 17.74 1.48
N ARG A 153 -5.26 16.94 1.49
CA ARG A 153 -5.21 15.56 1.99
C ARG A 153 -4.48 14.66 1.00
N LEU A 154 -3.39 14.04 1.46
CA LEU A 154 -2.69 13.03 0.68
C LEU A 154 -3.58 11.80 0.49
N LEU A 155 -3.67 11.34 -0.75
CA LEU A 155 -4.36 10.11 -1.14
C LEU A 155 -3.37 9.19 -1.86
N VAL A 156 -3.28 7.95 -1.40
CA VAL A 156 -2.55 6.87 -2.08
C VAL A 156 -3.54 6.08 -2.94
N THR A 157 -3.33 6.04 -4.26
CA THR A 157 -4.15 5.18 -5.14
C THR A 157 -3.54 3.79 -5.23
N GLU A 158 -4.39 2.76 -5.10
CA GLU A 158 -3.98 1.37 -5.07
C GLU A 158 -4.72 0.56 -6.15
N SER A 159 -4.04 -0.40 -6.72
CA SER A 159 -4.54 -1.26 -7.80
C SER A 159 -4.84 -0.54 -9.12
N GLY A 160 -4.58 -1.22 -10.22
CA GLY A 160 -4.97 -0.79 -11.57
C GLY A 160 -3.99 0.11 -12.28
N ILE A 161 -3.02 0.71 -11.61
CA ILE A 161 -1.97 1.52 -12.24
C ILE A 161 -0.99 0.60 -12.98
N SER A 162 -0.90 0.75 -14.28
CA SER A 162 -0.11 -0.15 -15.14
C SER A 162 0.60 0.53 -16.31
N THR A 163 0.21 1.75 -16.65
CA THR A 163 0.80 2.53 -17.76
C THR A 163 1.14 3.95 -17.33
N PRO A 164 2.10 4.63 -17.99
CA PRO A 164 2.36 6.04 -17.76
C PRO A 164 1.13 6.94 -17.96
N ALA A 165 0.21 6.53 -18.82
CA ALA A 165 -1.06 7.26 -19.03
C ALA A 165 -1.96 7.18 -17.78
N ASP A 166 -1.98 6.04 -17.06
CA ASP A 166 -2.71 5.92 -15.78
C ASP A 166 -2.12 6.86 -14.74
N VAL A 167 -0.80 6.94 -14.68
CA VAL A 167 -0.08 7.84 -13.74
C VAL A 167 -0.42 9.31 -14.09
N ALA A 168 -0.32 9.70 -15.37
CA ALA A 168 -0.64 11.05 -15.82
C ALA A 168 -2.09 11.43 -15.49
N MET A 169 -3.04 10.53 -15.75
CA MET A 169 -4.44 10.74 -15.41
C MET A 169 -4.66 10.99 -13.91
N MET A 170 -3.98 10.24 -13.03
CA MET A 170 -4.06 10.47 -11.59
C MET A 170 -3.45 11.81 -11.18
N GLN A 171 -2.30 12.17 -11.76
CA GLN A 171 -1.61 13.43 -11.50
C GLN A 171 -2.42 14.66 -11.95
N GLU A 172 -3.13 14.58 -13.07
CA GLU A 172 -4.07 15.61 -13.52
C GLU A 172 -5.21 15.88 -12.53
N HIS A 173 -5.48 14.92 -11.63
CA HIS A 173 -6.47 15.01 -10.55
C HIS A 173 -5.83 15.15 -9.15
N ASP A 174 -4.60 15.61 -9.09
CA ASP A 174 -3.90 15.90 -7.84
C ASP A 174 -3.68 14.65 -6.95
N ILE A 175 -3.49 13.49 -7.58
CA ILE A 175 -3.12 12.23 -6.94
C ILE A 175 -1.70 11.87 -7.36
N HIS A 176 -0.75 11.98 -6.42
CA HIS A 176 0.68 11.82 -6.66
C HIS A 176 1.33 10.66 -5.89
N ALA A 177 0.55 9.92 -5.09
CA ALA A 177 1.04 8.76 -4.35
C ALA A 177 0.37 7.47 -4.86
N PHE A 178 1.19 6.45 -5.12
CA PHE A 178 0.80 5.22 -5.81
C PHE A 178 1.28 3.99 -5.05
N LEU A 179 0.42 3.01 -4.83
CA LEU A 179 0.81 1.69 -4.36
C LEU A 179 0.66 0.69 -5.52
N VAL A 180 1.78 0.26 -6.08
CA VAL A 180 1.85 -0.58 -7.28
C VAL A 180 2.66 -1.84 -6.99
N GLY A 181 2.10 -3.01 -7.23
CA GLY A 181 2.78 -4.29 -7.06
C GLY A 181 2.67 -5.20 -8.27
N GLU A 182 1.43 -5.48 -8.70
CA GLU A 182 1.16 -6.47 -9.74
C GLU A 182 1.88 -6.17 -11.05
N SER A 183 1.88 -4.91 -11.52
CA SER A 183 2.51 -4.51 -12.77
C SER A 183 4.01 -4.74 -12.78
N PHE A 184 4.66 -4.54 -11.64
CA PHE A 184 6.10 -4.71 -11.50
C PHE A 184 6.49 -6.19 -11.31
N MET A 185 5.75 -6.92 -10.47
CA MET A 185 6.07 -8.31 -10.15
C MET A 185 5.89 -9.27 -11.32
N LYS A 186 5.09 -8.90 -12.32
CA LYS A 186 4.94 -9.67 -13.57
C LYS A 186 6.16 -9.58 -14.49
N GLN A 187 6.99 -8.56 -14.32
CA GLN A 187 8.15 -8.34 -15.19
C GLN A 187 9.39 -9.04 -14.63
N PRO A 188 10.30 -9.51 -15.48
CA PRO A 188 11.56 -10.12 -15.05
C PRO A 188 12.37 -9.17 -14.15
N ARG A 189 12.36 -7.89 -14.44
CA ARG A 189 13.08 -6.81 -13.73
C ARG A 189 12.08 -5.79 -13.19
N PRO A 190 11.68 -5.88 -11.89
CA PRO A 190 10.76 -4.95 -11.27
C PRO A 190 11.24 -3.48 -11.28
N ASP A 191 12.55 -3.25 -11.13
CA ASP A 191 13.17 -1.93 -11.23
C ASP A 191 13.02 -1.28 -12.61
N HIS A 192 13.17 -2.04 -13.69
CA HIS A 192 12.93 -1.53 -15.03
C HIS A 192 11.46 -1.18 -15.23
N ALA A 193 10.56 -2.05 -14.80
CA ALA A 193 9.12 -1.78 -14.88
C ALA A 193 8.71 -0.55 -14.05
N PHE A 194 9.37 -0.29 -12.92
CA PHE A 194 9.17 0.91 -12.13
C PHE A 194 9.58 2.17 -12.91
N ARG A 195 10.80 2.16 -13.51
CA ARG A 195 11.28 3.28 -14.33
C ARG A 195 10.44 3.49 -15.59
N ASP A 196 10.00 2.43 -16.23
CA ASP A 196 9.10 2.51 -17.39
C ASP A 196 7.77 3.17 -17.04
N LEU A 197 7.29 3.00 -15.80
CA LEU A 197 6.03 3.55 -15.34
C LEU A 197 6.18 5.02 -14.85
N PHE A 198 7.22 5.32 -14.08
CA PHE A 198 7.37 6.61 -13.38
C PHE A 198 8.47 7.52 -13.96
N GLY A 199 9.30 7.02 -14.86
CA GLY A 199 10.51 7.69 -15.34
C GLY A 199 11.73 7.38 -14.48
N GLU A 200 12.90 7.87 -14.93
CA GLU A 200 14.14 7.78 -14.16
C GLU A 200 14.06 8.71 -12.93
N PRO A 201 14.61 8.32 -11.77
CA PRO A 201 14.65 9.18 -10.61
C PRO A 201 15.42 10.47 -10.93
N GLU A 202 14.89 11.60 -10.51
CA GLU A 202 15.60 12.87 -10.63
C GLU A 202 16.92 12.76 -9.83
N THR A 203 18.03 12.89 -10.52
CA THR A 203 19.36 12.99 -9.88
C THR A 203 19.43 14.33 -9.14
N VAL A 204 19.37 14.27 -7.81
CA VAL A 204 19.58 15.41 -6.92
C VAL A 204 21.07 15.67 -6.76
#